data_9c035101112a54c7bdc3a598b21b2f08
#
_entry.id   9c035101112a54c7bdc3a598b21b2f08
#
_cell.length_a   1.000
_cell.length_b   1.000
_cell.length_c   1.000
_cell.angle_alpha   90.00
_cell.angle_beta   90.00
_cell.angle_gamma   90.00
#
_symmetry.space_group_name_H-M   'P 1'
#
loop_
_entity.id
_entity.type
_entity.pdbx_description
1 polymer ?
#
loop_
_entity_poly.entity_id
_entity_poly.type
_entity_poly.pdbx_seq_one_letter_code
_entity_poly.pdbx_strand_id
1 'polypeptide(L)'
;MRRAVATALGSFLLFPVMRFLLAVLLLLLGSMDSLWACADCGKNGPKPGQRVVALDLHIREEAVSPDGRGRAAMTINGTIPGPTLEFTEGDFARIRVHNHLRRGTTSLHWHGLLLPNPQDGVPHVTTPPIAAGGSHEFGFTLSHAGTYWYHSHSGFQEQQGVYGAIRVLPKGGAQPHTDHDVVAILSDWTSIHSKEVMRMLMRGSDYFGLMRRNAQSLSGAAHAGMVREYFAREWDRMPPMDLSDVGYDRFLVNGQPQIQLPGKAGETIRLRLVNAAAATYFHVSSSTADVRIVAADGMDVVPVRSGTFLMAIAETYDLMLTIPASGQHELRFTAQDGSGSMRAVFGSGSPQTAPVPPRAQLYSMNQMLELALAEQEDDPRAPLALERPGSPYRLLRARSATSLPRNLPRRRIALRLTGDMNRYIWSFNGQTIAGDPYLKIRRGENVELELSNDSMMHHPIHLHGHFFRLVNGQGSRSPLKHTVDVPPMGKRLIEFEANESADW
;
A
#
# COMPACT_ATOMS: atom_id res chain seq x y z
N MET A 1 -80.36 17.86 -18.85
CA MET A 1 -80.45 18.04 -17.37
C MET A 1 -80.43 16.69 -16.69
N ARG A 2 -79.42 16.28 -16.02
CA ARG A 2 -79.08 15.14 -15.17
C ARG A 2 -77.75 14.55 -15.57
N ARG A 3 -76.69 14.99 -14.86
CA ARG A 3 -75.45 14.25 -14.54
C ARG A 3 -74.42 15.26 -14.00
N ALA A 4 -74.46 15.48 -12.73
CA ALA A 4 -73.35 16.07 -11.97
C ALA A 4 -73.68 16.03 -10.47
N VAL A 5 -73.63 14.87 -9.82
CA VAL A 5 -73.48 14.72 -8.37
C VAL A 5 -73.04 13.27 -8.10
N ALA A 6 -71.78 12.94 -8.25
CA ALA A 6 -71.17 11.72 -7.68
C ALA A 6 -69.64 11.67 -7.85
N THR A 7 -68.90 12.73 -7.42
CA THR A 7 -67.41 12.65 -7.41
C THR A 7 -66.83 13.56 -6.34
N ALA A 8 -67.39 13.61 -5.15
CA ALA A 8 -66.86 14.43 -4.05
C ALA A 8 -66.71 13.74 -2.68
N LEU A 9 -66.84 12.41 -2.61
CA LEU A 9 -66.76 11.69 -1.32
C LEU A 9 -65.61 10.64 -1.25
N GLY A 10 -64.85 10.48 -2.30
CA GLY A 10 -63.72 9.52 -2.31
C GLY A 10 -62.36 10.08 -1.89
N SER A 11 -62.21 11.39 -1.82
CA SER A 11 -60.87 12.03 -1.67
C SER A 11 -60.46 12.34 -0.23
N PHE A 12 -61.34 12.22 0.75
CA PHE A 12 -61.05 12.62 2.14
C PHE A 12 -60.54 11.48 3.05
N LEU A 13 -60.62 10.22 2.66
CA LEU A 13 -60.21 9.08 3.49
C LEU A 13 -58.81 8.51 3.11
N LEU A 14 -58.28 8.91 1.99
CA LEU A 14 -56.94 8.43 1.55
C LEU A 14 -55.78 9.21 2.17
N PHE A 15 -55.98 10.46 2.60
CA PHE A 15 -54.91 11.28 3.14
C PHE A 15 -54.38 10.84 4.53
N PRO A 16 -55.16 10.40 5.49
CA PRO A 16 -54.64 9.93 6.78
C PRO A 16 -53.96 8.55 6.66
N VAL A 17 -54.46 7.65 5.82
CA VAL A 17 -53.85 6.33 5.62
C VAL A 17 -52.50 6.45 4.90
N MET A 18 -52.38 7.33 3.93
CA MET A 18 -51.13 7.59 3.20
C MET A 18 -50.08 8.30 4.10
N ARG A 19 -50.52 9.19 5.01
CA ARG A 19 -49.64 9.78 6.03
C ARG A 19 -49.21 8.78 7.08
N PHE A 20 -50.10 7.86 7.48
CA PHE A 20 -49.76 6.77 8.40
C PHE A 20 -48.78 5.78 7.77
N LEU A 21 -49.00 5.37 6.51
CA LEU A 21 -48.08 4.52 5.75
C LEU A 21 -46.73 5.20 5.49
N LEU A 22 -46.70 6.49 5.20
CA LEU A 22 -45.47 7.25 5.04
C LEU A 22 -44.71 7.39 6.38
N ALA A 23 -45.41 7.60 7.49
CA ALA A 23 -44.83 7.64 8.82
C ALA A 23 -44.29 6.26 9.27
N VAL A 24 -45.01 5.19 8.97
CA VAL A 24 -44.54 3.80 9.20
C VAL A 24 -43.35 3.47 8.32
N LEU A 25 -43.34 3.88 7.04
CA LEU A 25 -42.20 3.71 6.14
C LEU A 25 -40.99 4.52 6.59
N LEU A 26 -41.17 5.76 7.07
CA LEU A 26 -40.12 6.59 7.64
C LEU A 26 -39.61 6.03 8.99
N LEU A 27 -40.48 5.44 9.82
CA LEU A 27 -40.07 4.71 11.03
C LEU A 27 -39.32 3.40 10.69
N LEU A 28 -39.70 2.71 9.64
CA LEU A 28 -39.00 1.52 9.16
C LEU A 28 -37.67 1.88 8.48
N LEU A 29 -37.58 3.03 7.79
CA LEU A 29 -36.31 3.53 7.22
C LEU A 29 -35.40 4.12 8.30
N GLY A 30 -35.95 4.73 9.35
CA GLY A 30 -35.19 5.21 10.51
C GLY A 30 -34.66 4.08 11.40
N SER A 31 -35.21 2.87 11.31
CA SER A 31 -34.71 1.69 12.02
C SER A 31 -33.72 0.83 11.20
N MET A 32 -33.50 1.17 9.95
CA MET A 32 -32.47 0.47 9.14
C MET A 32 -31.04 0.93 9.43
N ASP A 33 -30.85 2.10 10.05
CA ASP A 33 -29.53 2.54 10.52
C ASP A 33 -29.02 1.74 11.74
N SER A 34 -29.85 0.90 12.35
CA SER A 34 -29.48 0.08 13.51
C SER A 34 -29.19 -1.39 13.20
N LEU A 35 -29.34 -1.83 11.96
CA LEU A 35 -29.08 -3.24 11.57
C LEU A 35 -27.60 -3.56 11.30
N TRP A 36 -26.75 -2.52 11.30
CA TRP A 36 -25.29 -2.67 11.24
C TRP A 36 -24.61 -2.46 12.59
N ALA A 37 -25.37 -2.41 13.68
CA ALA A 37 -24.78 -2.49 15.01
C ALA A 37 -24.17 -3.90 15.13
N CYS A 38 -22.85 -3.98 15.01
CA CYS A 38 -22.07 -5.21 15.21
C CYS A 38 -22.46 -5.81 16.56
N ALA A 39 -23.13 -6.95 16.56
CA ALA A 39 -23.53 -7.68 17.77
C ALA A 39 -22.31 -8.10 18.63
N ASP A 40 -21.10 -8.08 18.06
CA ASP A 40 -19.84 -8.38 18.71
C ASP A 40 -18.95 -7.15 18.99
N CYS A 41 -19.28 -5.96 18.46
CA CYS A 41 -18.50 -4.74 18.76
C CYS A 41 -18.47 -4.37 20.25
N GLY A 42 -19.45 -4.80 21.03
CA GLY A 42 -19.48 -4.62 22.46
C GLY A 42 -18.58 -5.58 23.29
N LYS A 43 -18.03 -6.63 22.69
CA LYS A 43 -17.19 -7.62 23.39
C LYS A 43 -15.69 -7.34 23.29
N ASN A 44 -15.25 -6.41 22.44
CA ASN A 44 -13.85 -6.12 22.15
C ASN A 44 -13.34 -4.83 22.81
N GLY A 45 -13.84 -4.49 23.99
CA GLY A 45 -13.27 -3.41 24.80
C GLY A 45 -11.89 -3.78 25.37
N PRO A 46 -11.18 -2.79 25.93
CA PRO A 46 -9.89 -3.06 26.58
C PRO A 46 -10.07 -4.03 27.74
N LYS A 47 -9.12 -4.95 27.89
CA LYS A 47 -9.08 -5.86 29.04
C LYS A 47 -8.78 -5.08 30.33
N PRO A 48 -9.20 -5.56 31.52
CA PRO A 48 -8.83 -4.95 32.79
C PRO A 48 -7.31 -4.75 32.89
N GLY A 49 -6.86 -3.52 33.17
CA GLY A 49 -5.44 -3.18 33.28
C GLY A 49 -4.69 -2.98 31.96
N GLN A 50 -5.36 -3.13 30.82
CA GLN A 50 -4.76 -2.86 29.51
C GLN A 50 -4.64 -1.35 29.27
N ARG A 51 -3.46 -0.90 28.82
CA ARG A 51 -3.26 0.52 28.43
C ARG A 51 -4.11 0.86 27.21
N VAL A 52 -4.91 1.91 27.30
CA VAL A 52 -5.69 2.42 26.20
C VAL A 52 -5.01 3.65 25.61
N VAL A 53 -4.73 3.62 24.32
CA VAL A 53 -4.23 4.76 23.56
C VAL A 53 -5.37 5.28 22.71
N ALA A 54 -5.89 6.47 23.07
CA ALA A 54 -7.00 7.11 22.40
C ALA A 54 -6.48 8.19 21.43
N LEU A 55 -6.93 8.16 20.18
CA LEU A 55 -6.51 9.06 19.12
C LEU A 55 -7.73 9.54 18.31
N ASP A 56 -7.69 10.79 17.86
CA ASP A 56 -8.64 11.37 16.92
C ASP A 56 -7.93 11.71 15.61
N LEU A 57 -8.45 11.20 14.49
CA LEU A 57 -7.95 11.45 13.14
C LEU A 57 -9.00 12.20 12.34
N HIS A 58 -8.64 13.39 11.91
CA HIS A 58 -9.52 14.30 11.17
C HIS A 58 -9.12 14.33 9.70
N ILE A 59 -9.94 13.75 8.83
CA ILE A 59 -9.73 13.77 7.37
C ILE A 59 -10.39 15.02 6.81
N ARG A 60 -9.61 15.88 6.15
CA ARG A 60 -10.03 17.17 5.59
C ARG A 60 -9.48 17.39 4.20
N GLU A 61 -10.19 18.18 3.41
CA GLU A 61 -9.67 18.74 2.17
C GLU A 61 -9.12 20.15 2.47
N GLU A 62 -7.81 20.32 2.30
CA GLU A 62 -7.10 21.56 2.65
C GLU A 62 -6.14 21.97 1.53
N ALA A 63 -5.82 23.25 1.46
CA ALA A 63 -4.86 23.79 0.48
C ALA A 63 -3.41 23.54 0.91
N VAL A 64 -3.10 22.29 1.29
CA VAL A 64 -1.76 21.86 1.67
C VAL A 64 -1.19 21.01 0.53
N SER A 65 -0.08 21.47 -0.02
CA SER A 65 0.59 20.79 -1.12
C SER A 65 2.05 20.57 -0.80
N PRO A 66 2.54 19.32 -0.75
CA PRO A 66 3.95 19.02 -0.47
C PRO A 66 4.93 19.63 -1.49
N ASP A 67 4.46 19.97 -2.70
CA ASP A 67 5.26 20.61 -3.75
C ASP A 67 5.21 22.14 -3.72
N GLY A 68 4.50 22.74 -2.76
CA GLY A 68 4.36 24.19 -2.58
C GLY A 68 3.46 24.88 -3.61
N ARG A 69 2.75 24.14 -4.49
CA ARG A 69 1.93 24.72 -5.56
C ARG A 69 0.49 25.04 -5.14
N GLY A 70 0.16 24.93 -3.85
CA GLY A 70 -1.10 25.43 -3.27
C GLY A 70 -2.37 24.73 -3.78
N ARG A 71 -2.33 23.43 -4.04
CA ARG A 71 -3.48 22.66 -4.48
C ARG A 71 -4.22 22.04 -3.30
N ALA A 72 -5.54 21.88 -3.45
CA ALA A 72 -6.35 21.12 -2.49
C ALA A 72 -5.89 19.65 -2.46
N ALA A 73 -5.55 19.18 -1.28
CA ALA A 73 -5.16 17.81 -0.96
C ALA A 73 -6.00 17.30 0.21
N MET A 74 -6.01 16.01 0.45
CA MET A 74 -6.66 15.43 1.62
C MET A 74 -5.61 15.22 2.71
N THR A 75 -5.84 15.83 3.86
CA THR A 75 -4.93 15.73 5.01
C THR A 75 -5.52 14.87 6.12
N ILE A 76 -4.64 14.33 6.94
CA ILE A 76 -5.01 13.77 8.24
C ILE A 76 -4.40 14.67 9.31
N ASN A 77 -5.24 15.28 10.14
CA ASN A 77 -4.82 16.26 11.16
C ASN A 77 -3.97 17.42 10.58
N GLY A 78 -4.29 17.84 9.34
CA GLY A 78 -3.64 18.99 8.68
C GLY A 78 -2.30 18.72 8.02
N THR A 79 -1.85 17.47 7.93
CA THR A 79 -0.54 17.10 7.37
C THR A 79 -0.63 16.00 6.30
N ILE A 80 0.39 15.93 5.44
CA ILE A 80 0.67 14.85 4.50
C ILE A 80 2.17 14.53 4.59
N PRO A 81 2.54 13.30 4.96
CA PRO A 81 1.67 12.24 5.50
C PRO A 81 0.96 12.65 6.79
N GLY A 82 -0.11 11.94 7.16
CA GLY A 82 -0.76 12.04 8.46
C GLY A 82 0.20 11.66 9.60
N PRO A 83 -0.21 11.83 10.86
CA PRO A 83 0.63 11.56 12.03
C PRO A 83 1.07 10.10 12.09
N THR A 84 2.30 9.83 12.55
CA THR A 84 2.71 8.48 12.94
C THR A 84 1.96 8.09 14.21
N LEU A 85 1.23 6.97 14.17
CA LEU A 85 0.53 6.43 15.34
C LEU A 85 1.48 5.53 16.12
N GLU A 86 1.65 5.82 17.41
CA GLU A 86 2.63 5.13 18.25
C GLU A 86 1.95 4.29 19.34
N PHE A 87 2.30 3.01 19.37
CA PHE A 87 1.78 2.05 20.33
C PHE A 87 2.89 1.16 20.88
N THR A 88 2.55 0.44 21.96
CA THR A 88 3.33 -0.69 22.43
C THR A 88 2.50 -1.96 22.26
N GLU A 89 3.16 -3.06 21.94
CA GLU A 89 2.53 -4.37 21.87
C GLU A 89 1.73 -4.66 23.16
N GLY A 90 0.47 -5.04 22.97
CA GLY A 90 -0.48 -5.24 24.07
C GLY A 90 -1.34 -4.01 24.37
N ASP A 91 -1.08 -2.83 23.82
CA ASP A 91 -1.97 -1.68 23.97
C ASP A 91 -3.32 -1.93 23.28
N PHE A 92 -4.35 -1.29 23.81
CA PHE A 92 -5.63 -1.19 23.13
C PHE A 92 -5.71 0.15 22.40
N ALA A 93 -5.76 0.12 21.08
CA ALA A 93 -6.00 1.29 20.26
C ALA A 93 -7.49 1.63 20.28
N ARG A 94 -7.82 2.90 20.57
CA ARG A 94 -9.14 3.48 20.39
C ARG A 94 -8.98 4.67 19.47
N ILE A 95 -9.30 4.49 18.20
CA ILE A 95 -9.05 5.49 17.16
C ILE A 95 -10.37 5.95 16.59
N ARG A 96 -10.69 7.24 16.79
CA ARG A 96 -11.87 7.84 16.18
C ARG A 96 -11.49 8.60 14.93
N VAL A 97 -12.08 8.20 13.81
CA VAL A 97 -11.87 8.81 12.50
C VAL A 97 -13.04 9.72 12.18
N HIS A 98 -12.76 10.99 11.93
CA HIS A 98 -13.76 12.01 11.61
C HIS A 98 -13.66 12.39 10.12
N ASN A 99 -14.77 12.28 9.40
CA ASN A 99 -14.85 12.69 8.00
C ASN A 99 -15.37 14.13 7.90
N HIS A 100 -14.45 15.07 7.68
CA HIS A 100 -14.79 16.49 7.46
C HIS A 100 -14.85 16.86 5.97
N LEU A 101 -14.88 15.90 5.06
CA LEU A 101 -15.07 16.18 3.65
C LEU A 101 -16.45 16.80 3.41
N ARG A 102 -16.54 17.68 2.44
CA ARG A 102 -17.83 18.31 2.06
C ARG A 102 -18.80 17.32 1.45
N ARG A 103 -18.30 16.29 0.77
CA ARG A 103 -19.06 15.25 0.06
C ARG A 103 -18.28 13.94 0.05
N GLY A 104 -19.01 12.83 -0.06
CA GLY A 104 -18.45 11.51 -0.19
C GLY A 104 -18.16 10.86 1.16
N THR A 105 -17.77 9.61 1.07
CA THR A 105 -17.39 8.79 2.20
C THR A 105 -15.86 8.72 2.33
N THR A 106 -15.39 8.31 3.50
CA THR A 106 -14.00 7.95 3.73
C THR A 106 -13.92 6.64 4.49
N SER A 107 -12.73 6.08 4.58
CA SER A 107 -12.40 4.92 5.39
C SER A 107 -10.92 4.99 5.77
N LEU A 108 -10.51 4.24 6.80
CA LEU A 108 -9.10 3.99 7.07
C LEU A 108 -8.89 2.50 7.32
N HIS A 109 -7.98 1.92 6.59
CA HIS A 109 -7.48 0.57 6.76
C HIS A 109 -6.15 0.59 7.53
N TRP A 110 -5.94 -0.39 8.39
CA TRP A 110 -4.76 -0.54 9.24
C TRP A 110 -3.87 -1.63 8.65
N HIS A 111 -3.14 -1.26 7.63
CA HIS A 111 -2.39 -2.16 6.75
C HIS A 111 -1.32 -2.96 7.50
N GLY A 112 -1.45 -4.29 7.46
CA GLY A 112 -0.52 -5.23 8.08
C GLY A 112 -0.81 -5.56 9.55
N LEU A 113 -1.80 -4.93 10.18
CA LEU A 113 -2.20 -5.30 11.53
C LEU A 113 -3.16 -6.50 11.54
N LEU A 114 -2.93 -7.44 12.46
CA LEU A 114 -3.89 -8.50 12.78
C LEU A 114 -4.91 -7.97 13.78
N LEU A 115 -6.15 -7.86 13.34
CA LEU A 115 -7.23 -7.25 14.10
C LEU A 115 -8.58 -7.91 13.77
N PRO A 116 -9.62 -7.74 14.59
CA PRO A 116 -10.94 -8.27 14.28
C PRO A 116 -11.48 -7.72 12.97
N ASN A 117 -12.06 -8.58 12.11
CA ASN A 117 -12.56 -8.21 10.79
C ASN A 117 -13.37 -6.91 10.72
N PRO A 118 -14.34 -6.62 11.63
CA PRO A 118 -15.09 -5.36 11.59
C PRO A 118 -14.26 -4.10 11.83
N GLN A 119 -13.01 -4.24 12.26
CA GLN A 119 -12.07 -3.16 12.56
C GLN A 119 -11.06 -2.91 11.43
N ASP A 120 -11.11 -3.70 10.33
CA ASP A 120 -10.12 -3.67 9.26
C ASP A 120 -10.17 -2.40 8.40
N GLY A 121 -11.33 -1.77 8.30
CA GLY A 121 -11.49 -0.47 7.65
C GLY A 121 -11.73 -0.51 6.14
N VAL A 122 -11.99 -1.68 5.55
CA VAL A 122 -12.34 -1.78 4.13
C VAL A 122 -13.85 -1.52 3.95
N PRO A 123 -14.23 -0.42 3.26
CA PRO A 123 -15.62 -0.04 3.12
C PRO A 123 -16.42 -1.10 2.36
N HIS A 124 -17.64 -1.36 2.83
CA HIS A 124 -18.59 -2.33 2.26
C HIS A 124 -18.19 -3.82 2.37
N VAL A 125 -16.98 -4.13 2.86
CA VAL A 125 -16.52 -5.52 3.10
C VAL A 125 -16.43 -5.79 4.59
N THR A 126 -15.56 -5.07 5.29
CA THR A 126 -15.31 -5.32 6.72
C THR A 126 -15.90 -4.23 7.62
N THR A 127 -15.98 -3.01 7.15
CA THR A 127 -16.35 -1.83 7.95
C THR A 127 -17.30 -0.93 7.17
N PRO A 128 -18.34 -0.31 7.79
CA PRO A 128 -19.15 0.69 7.13
C PRO A 128 -18.34 1.92 6.69
N PRO A 129 -18.60 2.48 5.50
CA PRO A 129 -17.97 3.72 5.09
C PRO A 129 -18.39 4.88 5.98
N ILE A 130 -17.48 5.80 6.28
CA ILE A 130 -17.73 6.98 7.12
C ILE A 130 -18.31 8.09 6.24
N ALA A 131 -19.57 8.44 6.43
CA ALA A 131 -20.24 9.49 5.66
C ALA A 131 -19.64 10.88 5.95
N ALA A 132 -19.82 11.83 5.02
CA ALA A 132 -19.42 13.22 5.22
C ALA A 132 -20.08 13.81 6.47
N GLY A 133 -19.29 14.45 7.33
CA GLY A 133 -19.73 14.97 8.64
C GLY A 133 -19.87 13.90 9.73
N GLY A 134 -19.70 12.62 9.40
CA GLY A 134 -19.76 11.50 10.35
C GLY A 134 -18.41 11.13 10.96
N SER A 135 -18.45 10.15 11.87
CA SER A 135 -17.27 9.56 12.47
C SER A 135 -17.47 8.07 12.71
N HIS A 136 -16.36 7.33 12.81
CA HIS A 136 -16.34 5.93 13.20
C HIS A 136 -15.23 5.70 14.23
N GLU A 137 -15.49 4.87 15.24
CA GLU A 137 -14.51 4.51 16.27
C GLU A 137 -14.04 3.09 16.06
N PHE A 138 -12.74 2.94 15.86
CA PHE A 138 -12.06 1.66 15.80
C PHE A 138 -11.50 1.29 17.17
N GLY A 139 -11.66 0.03 17.57
CA GLY A 139 -11.17 -0.47 18.85
C GLY A 139 -10.55 -1.86 18.70
N PHE A 140 -9.23 -1.98 18.93
CA PHE A 140 -8.53 -3.26 18.80
C PHE A 140 -7.25 -3.31 19.62
N THR A 141 -6.80 -4.51 19.94
CA THR A 141 -5.52 -4.75 20.65
C THR A 141 -4.39 -4.91 19.64
N LEU A 142 -3.26 -4.24 19.85
CA LEU A 142 -2.02 -4.41 19.09
C LEU A 142 -1.34 -5.72 19.52
N SER A 143 -1.52 -6.79 18.76
CA SER A 143 -1.06 -8.14 19.12
C SER A 143 0.39 -8.42 18.74
N HIS A 144 1.03 -7.56 17.96
CA HIS A 144 2.40 -7.73 17.48
C HIS A 144 3.10 -6.39 17.30
N ALA A 145 4.39 -6.35 17.59
CA ALA A 145 5.25 -5.20 17.34
C ALA A 145 5.64 -5.12 15.85
N GLY A 146 6.08 -3.95 15.39
CA GLY A 146 6.57 -3.77 14.05
C GLY A 146 6.29 -2.38 13.47
N THR A 147 6.62 -2.25 12.18
CA THR A 147 6.34 -1.07 11.36
C THR A 147 5.22 -1.39 10.39
N TYR A 148 4.16 -0.60 10.47
CA TYR A 148 2.94 -0.73 9.69
C TYR A 148 2.52 0.63 9.19
N TRP A 149 1.38 0.71 8.49
CA TRP A 149 0.86 1.98 8.02
C TRP A 149 -0.66 1.96 7.95
N TYR A 150 -1.26 3.09 7.72
CA TYR A 150 -2.70 3.23 7.53
C TYR A 150 -3.00 4.12 6.34
N HIS A 151 -4.07 3.82 5.61
CA HIS A 151 -4.47 4.58 4.44
C HIS A 151 -5.96 4.44 4.15
N SER A 152 -6.49 5.32 3.31
CA SER A 152 -7.87 5.22 2.88
C SER A 152 -8.08 4.13 1.84
N HIS A 153 -9.15 3.36 1.99
CA HIS A 153 -9.67 2.45 0.95
C HIS A 153 -10.85 3.07 0.17
N SER A 154 -11.08 4.38 0.28
CA SER A 154 -12.19 5.08 -0.38
C SER A 154 -11.72 5.85 -1.61
N GLY A 155 -12.09 5.37 -2.80
CA GLY A 155 -11.75 6.02 -4.06
C GLY A 155 -10.25 6.21 -4.24
N PHE A 156 -9.81 7.45 -4.51
CA PHE A 156 -8.38 7.79 -4.71
C PHE A 156 -7.84 8.67 -3.57
N GLN A 157 -8.37 8.53 -2.37
CA GLN A 157 -7.99 9.39 -1.23
C GLN A 157 -6.56 9.14 -0.77
N GLU A 158 -6.07 7.90 -0.88
CA GLU A 158 -4.66 7.55 -0.64
C GLU A 158 -3.74 8.40 -1.50
N GLN A 159 -3.93 8.41 -2.82
CA GLN A 159 -3.16 9.24 -3.75
C GLN A 159 -3.26 10.75 -3.45
N GLN A 160 -4.31 11.17 -2.75
CA GLN A 160 -4.54 12.58 -2.39
C GLN A 160 -3.95 12.96 -1.03
N GLY A 161 -3.36 12.01 -0.28
CA GLY A 161 -2.65 12.28 0.96
C GLY A 161 -3.23 11.60 2.22
N VAL A 162 -4.26 10.73 2.09
CA VAL A 162 -4.87 10.05 3.24
C VAL A 162 -4.10 8.78 3.58
N TYR A 163 -2.91 8.94 4.17
CA TYR A 163 -2.04 7.86 4.64
C TYR A 163 -1.12 8.34 5.76
N GLY A 164 -0.60 7.40 6.56
CA GLY A 164 0.39 7.65 7.60
C GLY A 164 0.95 6.35 8.17
N ALA A 165 1.97 6.42 9.01
CA ALA A 165 2.63 5.25 9.57
C ALA A 165 2.04 4.82 10.92
N ILE A 166 2.25 3.55 11.25
CA ILE A 166 1.99 2.96 12.56
C ILE A 166 3.29 2.33 13.06
N ARG A 167 3.73 2.74 14.25
CA ARG A 167 4.86 2.17 14.94
C ARG A 167 4.37 1.46 16.19
N VAL A 168 4.55 0.13 16.26
CA VAL A 168 4.25 -0.67 17.45
C VAL A 168 5.56 -1.14 18.05
N LEU A 169 5.90 -0.63 19.23
CA LEU A 169 7.10 -1.03 19.96
C LEU A 169 6.86 -2.38 20.65
N PRO A 170 7.84 -3.28 20.70
CA PRO A 170 7.69 -4.52 21.41
C PRO A 170 7.57 -4.28 22.92
N LYS A 171 6.82 -5.13 23.59
CA LYS A 171 6.70 -5.12 25.05
C LYS A 171 8.06 -5.42 25.68
N GLY A 172 8.61 -4.46 26.41
CA GLY A 172 9.96 -4.56 26.98
C GLY A 172 11.04 -3.82 26.20
N GLY A 173 10.66 -3.08 25.14
CA GLY A 173 11.54 -2.24 24.33
C GLY A 173 12.10 -2.93 23.08
N ALA A 174 12.51 -2.12 22.11
CA ALA A 174 13.05 -2.62 20.85
C ALA A 174 14.39 -3.34 21.04
N GLN A 175 14.56 -4.49 20.38
CA GLN A 175 15.80 -5.25 20.37
C GLN A 175 16.25 -5.50 18.92
N PRO A 176 17.51 -5.32 18.56
CA PRO A 176 18.55 -4.69 19.38
C PRO A 176 18.26 -3.21 19.67
N HIS A 177 18.77 -2.72 20.80
CA HIS A 177 18.69 -1.30 21.13
C HIS A 177 19.43 -0.47 20.06
N THR A 178 18.85 0.65 19.67
CA THR A 178 19.45 1.64 18.78
C THR A 178 19.37 3.02 19.40
N ASP A 179 20.34 3.89 19.09
CA ASP A 179 20.37 5.25 19.64
C ASP A 179 19.20 6.09 19.09
N HIS A 180 18.80 5.83 17.85
CA HIS A 180 17.70 6.51 17.18
C HIS A 180 16.76 5.52 16.49
N ASP A 181 15.45 5.79 16.53
CA ASP A 181 14.39 5.02 15.88
C ASP A 181 13.50 6.00 15.09
N VAL A 182 13.62 6.00 13.76
CA VAL A 182 13.03 6.99 12.87
C VAL A 182 12.12 6.34 11.86
N VAL A 183 10.93 6.90 11.66
CA VAL A 183 10.00 6.47 10.60
C VAL A 183 10.19 7.34 9.37
N ALA A 184 10.32 6.72 8.20
CA ALA A 184 10.42 7.36 6.90
C ALA A 184 9.34 6.83 5.95
N ILE A 185 8.33 7.63 5.69
CA ILE A 185 7.23 7.33 4.78
C ILE A 185 7.62 7.84 3.41
N LEU A 186 7.76 6.92 2.46
CA LEU A 186 8.04 7.19 1.05
C LEU A 186 6.73 7.38 0.32
N SER A 187 6.61 8.41 -0.50
CA SER A 187 5.39 8.68 -1.26
C SER A 187 5.69 9.37 -2.58
N ASP A 188 4.75 9.26 -3.49
CA ASP A 188 4.70 9.98 -4.74
C ASP A 188 3.66 11.11 -4.66
N TRP A 189 3.84 12.16 -5.43
CA TRP A 189 2.96 13.31 -5.45
C TRP A 189 2.75 13.83 -6.87
N THR A 190 1.50 14.11 -7.22
CA THR A 190 1.15 14.79 -8.47
C THR A 190 0.16 15.91 -8.21
N SER A 191 0.33 17.01 -8.96
CA SER A 191 -0.62 18.11 -8.99
C SER A 191 -1.86 17.81 -9.82
N ILE A 192 -1.91 16.71 -10.54
CA ILE A 192 -3.06 16.29 -11.35
C ILE A 192 -4.10 15.64 -10.42
N HIS A 193 -5.37 16.03 -10.60
CA HIS A 193 -6.45 15.44 -9.81
C HIS A 193 -6.57 13.94 -10.10
N SER A 194 -6.72 13.10 -9.06
CA SER A 194 -6.71 11.64 -9.15
C SER A 194 -7.70 11.05 -10.17
N LYS A 195 -8.89 11.63 -10.31
CA LYS A 195 -9.86 11.24 -11.35
C LYS A 195 -9.36 11.54 -12.77
N GLU A 196 -8.55 12.57 -12.94
CA GLU A 196 -7.94 12.87 -14.23
C GLU A 196 -6.80 11.90 -14.54
N VAL A 197 -5.97 11.57 -13.52
CA VAL A 197 -4.97 10.51 -13.64
C VAL A 197 -5.62 9.23 -14.15
N MET A 198 -6.68 8.76 -13.49
CA MET A 198 -7.38 7.54 -13.89
C MET A 198 -7.96 7.64 -15.32
N ARG A 199 -8.51 8.81 -15.70
CA ARG A 199 -9.02 9.04 -17.05
C ARG A 199 -7.93 8.94 -18.09
N MET A 200 -6.73 9.46 -17.80
CA MET A 200 -5.57 9.35 -18.71
C MET A 200 -5.12 7.90 -18.86
N LEU A 201 -5.04 7.16 -17.77
CA LEU A 201 -4.70 5.74 -17.78
C LEU A 201 -5.70 4.91 -18.61
N MET A 202 -7.00 5.10 -18.38
CA MET A 202 -8.06 4.40 -19.14
C MET A 202 -8.11 4.76 -20.62
N ARG A 203 -7.48 5.85 -21.05
CA ARG A 203 -7.40 6.28 -22.46
C ARG A 203 -6.10 5.88 -23.14
N GLY A 204 -5.18 5.22 -22.44
CA GLY A 204 -3.87 4.89 -23.00
C GLY A 204 -3.06 6.12 -23.42
N SER A 205 -3.05 7.16 -22.58
CA SER A 205 -2.40 8.43 -22.90
C SER A 205 -0.89 8.37 -22.68
N ASP A 206 -0.10 8.81 -23.67
CA ASP A 206 1.36 8.97 -23.55
C ASP A 206 1.79 10.17 -22.67
N TYR A 207 0.83 10.88 -22.09
CA TYR A 207 1.08 12.12 -21.35
C TYR A 207 2.13 11.93 -20.24
N PHE A 208 2.00 10.87 -19.44
CA PHE A 208 2.93 10.61 -18.35
C PHE A 208 4.33 10.20 -18.85
N GLY A 209 4.39 9.43 -19.93
CA GLY A 209 5.65 9.10 -20.59
C GLY A 209 6.38 10.34 -21.11
N LEU A 210 5.64 11.28 -21.72
CA LEU A 210 6.17 12.56 -22.19
C LEU A 210 6.67 13.43 -21.03
N MET A 211 5.89 13.56 -19.96
CA MET A 211 6.29 14.31 -18.75
C MET A 211 7.60 13.81 -18.15
N ARG A 212 7.76 12.50 -18.06
CA ARG A 212 8.94 11.84 -17.50
C ARG A 212 10.12 11.79 -18.44
N ARG A 213 9.94 12.20 -19.71
CA ARG A 213 10.91 12.02 -20.79
C ARG A 213 11.28 10.54 -21.02
N ASN A 214 10.34 9.66 -20.75
CA ASN A 214 10.42 8.22 -21.00
C ASN A 214 9.56 7.85 -22.21
N ALA A 215 8.84 8.81 -22.81
CA ALA A 215 8.03 8.54 -23.97
C ALA A 215 8.89 7.95 -25.06
N GLN A 216 8.40 6.88 -25.61
CA GLN A 216 8.99 6.20 -26.76
C GLN A 216 8.71 7.02 -28.03
N SER A 217 9.26 8.24 -28.06
CA SER A 217 9.15 9.13 -29.22
C SER A 217 10.10 8.70 -30.32
N LEU A 218 9.78 9.05 -31.55
CA LEU A 218 10.69 8.80 -32.70
C LEU A 218 12.07 9.41 -32.49
N SER A 219 12.13 10.62 -31.89
CA SER A 219 13.41 11.26 -31.56
C SER A 219 14.18 10.51 -30.47
N GLY A 220 13.48 9.96 -29.46
CA GLY A 220 14.08 9.12 -28.42
C GLY A 220 14.61 7.80 -29.01
N ALA A 221 13.82 7.15 -29.87
CA ALA A 221 14.22 5.95 -30.57
C ALA A 221 15.44 6.17 -31.47
N ALA A 222 15.49 7.31 -32.17
CA ALA A 222 16.66 7.68 -32.99
C ALA A 222 17.93 7.88 -32.15
N HIS A 223 17.80 8.54 -30.98
CA HIS A 223 18.90 8.69 -30.02
C HIS A 223 19.42 7.35 -29.46
N ALA A 224 18.48 6.42 -29.20
CA ALA A 224 18.79 5.08 -28.70
C ALA A 224 19.23 4.08 -29.79
N GLY A 225 19.20 4.48 -31.07
CA GLY A 225 19.48 3.57 -32.21
C GLY A 225 18.38 2.53 -32.46
N MET A 226 17.14 2.78 -32.00
CA MET A 226 16.02 1.81 -31.95
C MET A 226 14.82 2.26 -32.80
N VAL A 227 15.08 2.93 -33.92
CA VAL A 227 14.04 3.42 -34.83
C VAL A 227 13.19 2.29 -35.41
N ARG A 228 13.82 1.15 -35.72
CA ARG A 228 13.13 -0.02 -36.26
C ARG A 228 12.14 -0.60 -35.28
N GLU A 229 12.55 -0.74 -34.04
CA GLU A 229 11.73 -1.24 -32.92
C GLU A 229 10.57 -0.29 -32.62
N TYR A 230 10.82 1.01 -32.68
CA TYR A 230 9.77 2.03 -32.60
C TYR A 230 8.67 1.83 -33.64
N PHE A 231 9.03 1.72 -34.92
CA PHE A 231 8.05 1.51 -35.99
C PHE A 231 7.37 0.13 -35.91
N ALA A 232 8.06 -0.92 -35.50
CA ALA A 232 7.44 -2.23 -35.29
C ALA A 232 6.34 -2.15 -34.22
N ARG A 233 6.62 -1.51 -33.09
CA ARG A 233 5.62 -1.28 -32.04
C ARG A 233 4.42 -0.48 -32.52
N GLU A 234 4.64 0.64 -33.23
CA GLU A 234 3.58 1.46 -33.80
C GLU A 234 2.71 0.68 -34.79
N TRP A 235 3.36 -0.17 -35.61
CA TRP A 235 2.67 -1.04 -36.55
C TRP A 235 1.78 -2.07 -35.85
N ASP A 236 2.27 -2.66 -34.79
CA ASP A 236 1.56 -3.65 -34.00
C ASP A 236 0.54 -3.01 -33.03
N ARG A 237 0.45 -1.67 -33.01
CA ARG A 237 -0.42 -0.89 -32.12
C ARG A 237 -0.24 -1.27 -30.64
N MET A 238 0.98 -1.57 -30.26
CA MET A 238 1.30 -1.87 -28.88
C MET A 238 1.33 -0.58 -28.04
N PRO A 239 0.75 -0.60 -26.81
CA PRO A 239 0.86 0.55 -25.92
C PRO A 239 2.33 0.85 -25.58
N PRO A 240 2.66 2.09 -25.21
CA PRO A 240 3.99 2.43 -24.73
C PRO A 240 4.38 1.52 -23.56
N MET A 241 5.59 0.97 -23.62
CA MET A 241 6.13 0.16 -22.54
C MET A 241 6.66 1.09 -21.45
N ASP A 242 6.16 0.92 -20.23
CA ASP A 242 6.52 1.74 -19.09
C ASP A 242 6.68 0.88 -17.83
N LEU A 243 7.55 1.29 -16.91
CA LEU A 243 7.72 0.66 -15.60
C LEU A 243 6.79 1.25 -14.54
N SER A 244 6.20 2.39 -14.82
CA SER A 244 5.28 3.09 -13.93
C SER A 244 4.20 3.76 -14.76
N ASP A 245 2.96 3.53 -14.42
CA ASP A 245 1.81 4.04 -15.17
C ASP A 245 1.63 5.55 -15.03
N VAL A 246 2.05 6.12 -13.90
CA VAL A 246 1.81 7.53 -13.57
C VAL A 246 3.12 8.32 -13.51
N GLY A 247 3.13 9.49 -14.16
CA GLY A 247 4.21 10.47 -14.00
C GLY A 247 3.94 11.38 -12.81
N TYR A 248 4.76 11.23 -11.77
CA TYR A 248 4.66 12.05 -10.57
C TYR A 248 5.52 13.31 -10.66
N ASP A 249 5.03 14.41 -10.08
CA ASP A 249 5.75 15.70 -10.06
C ASP A 249 6.89 15.66 -9.03
N ARG A 250 6.72 14.90 -7.93
CA ARG A 250 7.68 14.79 -6.83
C ARG A 250 7.62 13.40 -6.18
N PHE A 251 8.78 13.00 -5.65
CA PHE A 251 8.89 11.89 -4.70
C PHE A 251 9.32 12.47 -3.35
N LEU A 252 8.71 12.00 -2.27
CA LEU A 252 8.79 12.63 -0.98
C LEU A 252 9.06 11.58 0.12
N VAL A 253 9.92 11.93 1.05
CA VAL A 253 10.10 11.21 2.31
C VAL A 253 9.58 12.10 3.44
N ASN A 254 8.60 11.60 4.21
CA ASN A 254 7.89 12.38 5.23
C ASN A 254 7.36 13.74 4.69
N GLY A 255 6.85 13.76 3.46
CA GLY A 255 6.32 14.96 2.82
C GLY A 255 7.38 15.94 2.28
N GLN A 256 8.66 15.59 2.29
CA GLN A 256 9.77 16.42 1.83
C GLN A 256 10.67 15.69 0.82
N PRO A 257 11.37 16.39 -0.08
CA PRO A 257 12.31 15.75 -1.01
C PRO A 257 13.57 15.20 -0.32
N GLN A 258 13.86 15.68 0.88
CA GLN A 258 14.99 15.25 1.70
C GLN A 258 14.68 15.41 3.18
N ILE A 259 15.09 14.43 4.00
CA ILE A 259 15.10 14.53 5.46
C ILE A 259 16.52 14.39 6.00
N GLN A 260 16.78 14.99 7.17
CA GLN A 260 17.98 14.79 7.95
C GLN A 260 17.71 13.77 9.05
N LEU A 261 18.45 12.66 9.07
CA LEU A 261 18.39 11.71 10.17
C LEU A 261 19.21 12.23 11.36
N PRO A 262 18.74 12.00 12.58
CA PRO A 262 19.46 12.40 13.79
C PRO A 262 20.70 11.54 14.02
N GLY A 263 21.59 12.02 14.92
CA GLY A 263 22.69 11.24 15.48
C GLY A 263 24.06 11.74 15.11
N LYS A 264 25.05 11.18 15.80
CA LYS A 264 26.49 11.47 15.69
C LYS A 264 27.25 10.25 15.17
N ALA A 265 28.49 10.46 14.75
CA ALA A 265 29.36 9.38 14.33
C ALA A 265 29.44 8.25 15.38
N GLY A 266 29.29 7.01 14.94
CA GLY A 266 29.27 5.81 15.77
C GLY A 266 27.89 5.43 16.33
N GLU A 267 26.92 6.35 16.36
CA GLU A 267 25.55 6.03 16.80
C GLU A 267 24.80 5.20 15.74
N THR A 268 23.85 4.42 16.23
CA THR A 268 23.03 3.52 15.42
C THR A 268 21.64 4.07 15.19
N ILE A 269 21.13 3.91 13.97
CA ILE A 269 19.78 4.32 13.58
C ILE A 269 19.01 3.07 13.15
N ARG A 270 17.80 2.87 13.70
CA ARG A 270 16.76 2.06 13.10
C ARG A 270 15.89 2.96 12.23
N LEU A 271 15.98 2.80 10.94
CA LEU A 271 15.14 3.53 9.99
C LEU A 271 14.01 2.63 9.52
N ARG A 272 12.78 3.01 9.86
CA ARG A 272 11.56 2.28 9.52
C ARG A 272 10.98 2.85 8.23
N LEU A 273 11.15 2.12 7.14
CA LEU A 273 10.66 2.51 5.83
C LEU A 273 9.22 2.00 5.63
N VAL A 274 8.37 2.88 5.13
CA VAL A 274 7.02 2.55 4.64
C VAL A 274 6.91 3.07 3.22
N ASN A 275 6.62 2.22 2.23
CA ASN A 275 6.28 2.68 0.90
C ASN A 275 4.78 2.92 0.78
N ALA A 276 4.35 4.15 1.04
CA ALA A 276 2.98 4.62 0.93
C ALA A 276 2.70 5.33 -0.41
N ALA A 277 3.52 5.07 -1.44
CA ALA A 277 3.29 5.60 -2.78
C ALA A 277 2.06 4.94 -3.43
N ALA A 278 1.30 5.69 -4.20
CA ALA A 278 0.09 5.19 -4.85
C ALA A 278 0.39 4.31 -6.08
N ALA A 279 1.54 4.55 -6.77
CA ALA A 279 1.92 3.76 -7.93
C ALA A 279 3.43 3.61 -8.13
N THR A 280 4.28 4.00 -7.16
CA THR A 280 5.74 4.02 -7.34
C THR A 280 6.44 2.96 -6.50
N TYR A 281 7.20 2.10 -7.16
CA TYR A 281 8.24 1.27 -6.55
C TYR A 281 9.52 2.09 -6.40
N PHE A 282 10.29 1.83 -5.33
CA PHE A 282 11.54 2.55 -5.11
C PHE A 282 12.74 1.60 -4.99
N HIS A 283 13.80 1.88 -5.74
CA HIS A 283 15.11 1.33 -5.44
C HIS A 283 15.68 2.06 -4.23
N VAL A 284 15.95 1.30 -3.17
CA VAL A 284 16.61 1.79 -1.95
C VAL A 284 18.10 1.56 -2.10
N SER A 285 18.88 2.63 -2.17
CA SER A 285 20.35 2.58 -2.32
C SER A 285 21.02 3.29 -1.17
N SER A 286 22.23 2.87 -0.79
CA SER A 286 23.01 3.48 0.28
C SER A 286 24.39 3.89 -0.18
N SER A 287 24.88 5.04 0.32
CA SER A 287 26.28 5.46 0.14
C SER A 287 27.24 4.77 1.10
N THR A 288 26.75 3.96 2.04
CA THR A 288 27.55 3.15 2.96
C THR A 288 27.19 1.67 2.86
N ALA A 289 28.18 0.82 3.03
CA ALA A 289 28.01 -0.65 2.94
C ALA A 289 27.40 -1.27 4.22
N ASP A 290 27.32 -0.55 5.34
CA ASP A 290 26.83 -1.09 6.61
C ASP A 290 25.34 -0.77 6.86
N VAL A 291 24.52 -1.09 5.86
CA VAL A 291 23.06 -1.05 5.99
C VAL A 291 22.54 -2.48 6.00
N ARG A 292 21.69 -2.80 6.98
CA ARG A 292 21.13 -4.14 7.17
C ARG A 292 19.63 -4.08 7.25
N ILE A 293 18.94 -4.93 6.51
CA ILE A 293 17.51 -5.19 6.70
C ILE A 293 17.38 -6.04 7.97
N VAL A 294 16.59 -5.57 8.93
CA VAL A 294 16.34 -6.24 10.22
C VAL A 294 14.89 -6.66 10.42
N ALA A 295 13.97 -6.06 9.66
CA ALA A 295 12.56 -6.46 9.61
C ALA A 295 11.98 -6.20 8.21
N ALA A 296 10.97 -6.96 7.84
CA ALA A 296 10.17 -6.80 6.64
C ALA A 296 8.70 -7.00 7.00
N ASP A 297 7.83 -6.08 6.57
CA ASP A 297 6.39 -6.07 6.87
C ASP A 297 6.10 -6.27 8.37
N GLY A 298 6.83 -5.51 9.20
CA GLY A 298 6.69 -5.55 10.65
C GLY A 298 7.36 -6.74 11.33
N MET A 299 7.73 -7.80 10.60
CA MET A 299 8.28 -9.03 11.16
C MET A 299 9.81 -9.04 11.13
N ASP A 300 10.42 -9.36 12.27
CA ASP A 300 11.88 -9.46 12.41
C ASP A 300 12.46 -10.54 11.50
N VAL A 301 13.54 -10.20 10.80
CA VAL A 301 14.36 -11.12 10.03
C VAL A 301 15.78 -11.23 10.59
N VAL A 302 16.49 -12.28 10.25
CA VAL A 302 17.93 -12.37 10.49
C VAL A 302 18.58 -11.20 9.75
N PRO A 303 19.36 -10.34 10.42
CA PRO A 303 19.95 -9.18 9.79
C PRO A 303 20.74 -9.54 8.53
N VAL A 304 20.40 -8.96 7.41
CA VAL A 304 21.07 -9.19 6.14
C VAL A 304 21.56 -7.87 5.56
N ARG A 305 22.82 -7.84 5.12
CA ARG A 305 23.36 -6.68 4.39
C ARG A 305 22.68 -6.57 3.05
N SER A 306 22.22 -5.36 2.73
CA SER A 306 21.69 -5.06 1.41
C SER A 306 22.23 -3.72 0.94
N GLY A 307 22.90 -3.71 -0.20
CA GLY A 307 23.41 -2.47 -0.79
C GLY A 307 22.34 -1.68 -1.53
N THR A 308 21.61 -2.37 -2.40
CA THR A 308 20.48 -1.81 -3.16
C THR A 308 19.41 -2.89 -3.31
N PHE A 309 18.15 -2.52 -3.20
CA PHE A 309 17.01 -3.42 -3.40
C PHE A 309 15.78 -2.65 -3.87
N LEU A 310 14.86 -3.34 -4.52
CA LEU A 310 13.56 -2.81 -4.91
C LEU A 310 12.56 -2.98 -3.77
N MET A 311 11.88 -1.91 -3.38
CA MET A 311 10.82 -1.88 -2.40
C MET A 311 9.49 -1.67 -3.10
N ALA A 312 8.60 -2.65 -2.99
CA ALA A 312 7.27 -2.57 -3.58
C ALA A 312 6.35 -1.61 -2.82
N ILE A 313 5.25 -1.23 -3.48
CA ILE A 313 4.17 -0.45 -2.87
C ILE A 313 3.59 -1.25 -1.69
N ALA A 314 3.23 -0.57 -0.63
CA ALA A 314 2.64 -1.11 0.60
C ALA A 314 3.56 -2.01 1.44
N GLU A 315 4.82 -2.22 1.06
CA GLU A 315 5.80 -2.91 1.90
C GLU A 315 6.38 -2.01 2.98
N THR A 316 6.85 -2.64 4.05
CA THR A 316 7.67 -1.97 5.06
C THR A 316 8.99 -2.72 5.27
N TYR A 317 10.06 -1.97 5.49
CA TYR A 317 11.37 -2.51 5.85
C TYR A 317 11.98 -1.69 6.98
N ASP A 318 12.51 -2.37 7.99
CA ASP A 318 13.35 -1.70 8.98
C ASP A 318 14.81 -1.92 8.63
N LEU A 319 15.51 -0.81 8.44
CA LEU A 319 16.95 -0.79 8.19
C LEU A 319 17.69 -0.42 9.46
N MET A 320 18.78 -1.10 9.72
CA MET A 320 19.75 -0.72 10.75
C MET A 320 21.02 -0.23 10.08
N LEU A 321 21.51 0.92 10.51
CA LEU A 321 22.76 1.50 10.04
C LEU A 321 23.53 2.15 11.21
N THR A 322 24.84 2.20 11.05
CA THR A 322 25.73 2.95 11.95
C THR A 322 26.23 4.21 11.23
N ILE A 323 26.18 5.35 11.89
CA ILE A 323 26.64 6.61 11.30
C ILE A 323 28.17 6.56 11.17
N PRO A 324 28.73 6.69 9.94
CA PRO A 324 30.18 6.66 9.74
C PRO A 324 30.90 7.79 10.47
N ALA A 325 32.20 7.58 10.76
CA ALA A 325 33.04 8.54 11.48
C ALA A 325 33.22 9.87 10.75
N SER A 326 33.08 9.88 9.43
CA SER A 326 33.23 11.07 8.59
C SER A 326 32.37 10.97 7.32
N GLY A 327 32.06 12.13 6.73
CA GLY A 327 31.24 12.25 5.53
C GLY A 327 29.75 12.42 5.86
N GLN A 328 29.05 13.16 5.00
CA GLN A 328 27.60 13.21 4.98
C GLN A 328 27.12 12.13 4.01
N HIS A 329 26.50 11.11 4.55
CA HIS A 329 26.00 9.94 3.81
C HIS A 329 24.53 10.07 3.47
N GLU A 330 24.07 9.28 2.52
CA GLU A 330 22.65 9.23 2.16
C GLU A 330 22.13 7.80 1.95
N LEU A 331 20.87 7.62 2.28
CA LEU A 331 20.00 6.63 1.68
C LEU A 331 19.20 7.35 0.60
N ARG A 332 19.23 6.81 -0.60
CA ARG A 332 18.51 7.32 -1.76
C ARG A 332 17.39 6.38 -2.14
N PHE A 333 16.24 6.95 -2.40
CA PHE A 333 15.04 6.24 -2.84
C PHE A 333 14.72 6.71 -4.26
N THR A 334 15.09 5.91 -5.24
CA THR A 334 14.93 6.23 -6.67
C THR A 334 13.71 5.54 -7.22
N ALA A 335 12.80 6.27 -7.85
CA ALA A 335 11.66 5.66 -8.54
C ALA A 335 12.14 4.61 -9.55
N GLN A 336 11.46 3.48 -9.63
CA GLN A 336 11.86 2.34 -10.45
C GLN A 336 12.05 2.73 -11.93
N ASP A 337 11.25 3.64 -12.45
CA ASP A 337 11.35 4.18 -13.81
C ASP A 337 12.52 5.18 -13.99
N GLY A 338 13.22 5.54 -12.90
CA GLY A 338 14.31 6.51 -12.92
C GLY A 338 13.87 7.96 -13.12
N SER A 339 12.56 8.28 -13.00
CA SER A 339 12.04 9.64 -13.24
C SER A 339 12.41 10.63 -12.14
N GLY A 340 12.80 10.15 -10.95
CA GLY A 340 13.22 11.01 -9.86
C GLY A 340 13.62 10.23 -8.61
N SER A 341 14.04 10.97 -7.57
CA SER A 341 14.44 10.38 -6.29
C SER A 341 14.22 11.34 -5.14
N MET A 342 14.19 10.79 -3.94
CA MET A 342 14.25 11.49 -2.65
C MET A 342 15.32 10.85 -1.77
N ARG A 343 15.67 11.47 -0.64
CA ARG A 343 16.79 10.99 0.17
C ARG A 343 16.63 11.26 1.66
N ALA A 344 17.24 10.39 2.46
CA ALA A 344 17.49 10.59 3.87
C ALA A 344 18.99 10.72 4.07
N VAL A 345 19.45 11.84 4.64
CA VAL A 345 20.88 12.13 4.84
C VAL A 345 21.27 12.02 6.31
N PHE A 346 22.50 11.58 6.59
CA PHE A 346 23.01 11.37 7.95
C PHE A 346 24.53 11.58 8.01
N GLY A 347 25.04 11.82 9.21
CA GLY A 347 26.45 12.19 9.39
C GLY A 347 26.74 13.62 8.98
N SER A 348 28.03 13.98 8.96
CA SER A 348 28.51 15.35 8.66
C SER A 348 29.84 15.33 7.95
N GLY A 349 30.06 16.29 7.04
CA GLY A 349 31.27 16.39 6.25
C GLY A 349 31.03 16.43 4.75
N SER A 350 31.98 15.97 3.95
CA SER A 350 31.83 15.93 2.49
C SER A 350 30.72 14.97 2.06
N PRO A 351 29.83 15.38 1.13
CA PRO A 351 28.74 14.54 0.65
C PRO A 351 29.23 13.23 0.02
N GLN A 352 28.62 12.12 0.42
CA GLN A 352 28.81 10.79 -0.12
C GLN A 352 27.49 10.36 -0.76
N THR A 353 27.46 10.20 -2.07
CA THR A 353 26.25 9.89 -2.82
C THR A 353 26.04 8.39 -2.97
N ALA A 354 24.79 7.94 -2.83
CA ALA A 354 24.41 6.57 -3.10
C ALA A 354 24.33 6.31 -4.63
N PRO A 355 24.57 5.08 -5.07
CA PRO A 355 24.41 4.73 -6.47
C PRO A 355 22.97 4.94 -6.93
N VAL A 356 22.82 5.36 -8.19
CA VAL A 356 21.52 5.53 -8.85
C VAL A 356 21.38 4.43 -9.89
N PRO A 357 20.36 3.58 -9.80
CA PRO A 357 20.10 2.59 -10.84
C PRO A 357 19.91 3.27 -12.20
N PRO A 358 20.47 2.69 -13.28
CA PRO A 358 20.29 3.25 -14.60
C PRO A 358 18.83 3.24 -15.03
N ARG A 359 18.44 4.19 -15.86
CA ARG A 359 17.09 4.17 -16.45
C ARG A 359 16.96 2.99 -17.40
N ALA A 360 15.84 2.28 -17.29
CA ALA A 360 15.49 1.27 -18.27
C ALA A 360 15.17 1.92 -19.62
N GLN A 361 15.70 1.33 -20.69
CA GLN A 361 15.34 1.71 -22.05
C GLN A 361 14.40 0.63 -22.63
N LEU A 362 13.13 0.97 -22.80
CA LEU A 362 12.06 0.04 -23.10
C LEU A 362 11.49 0.30 -24.50
N TYR A 363 12.27 0.01 -25.54
CA TYR A 363 11.84 0.19 -26.93
C TYR A 363 11.42 -1.13 -27.62
N SER A 364 11.64 -2.28 -26.99
CA SER A 364 11.21 -3.58 -27.51
C SER A 364 10.71 -4.50 -26.41
N MET A 365 9.85 -5.46 -26.80
CA MET A 365 9.38 -6.52 -25.88
C MET A 365 10.53 -7.35 -25.32
N ASN A 366 11.60 -7.58 -26.10
CA ASN A 366 12.75 -8.34 -25.62
C ASN A 366 13.45 -7.61 -24.49
N GLN A 367 13.64 -6.29 -24.58
CA GLN A 367 14.23 -5.49 -23.49
C GLN A 367 13.37 -5.51 -22.24
N MET A 368 12.04 -5.44 -22.41
CA MET A 368 11.11 -5.53 -21.29
C MET A 368 11.17 -6.90 -20.63
N LEU A 369 11.23 -7.96 -21.43
CA LEU A 369 11.35 -9.34 -20.94
C LEU A 369 12.71 -9.58 -20.25
N GLU A 370 13.81 -9.10 -20.83
CA GLU A 370 15.14 -9.18 -20.22
C GLU A 370 15.18 -8.47 -18.87
N LEU A 371 14.60 -7.27 -18.79
CA LEU A 371 14.49 -6.54 -17.53
C LEU A 371 13.64 -7.31 -16.50
N ALA A 372 12.48 -7.81 -16.92
CA ALA A 372 11.58 -8.59 -16.04
C ALA A 372 12.29 -9.87 -15.54
N LEU A 373 13.05 -10.56 -16.38
CA LEU A 373 13.83 -11.73 -15.98
C LEU A 373 14.97 -11.36 -15.03
N ALA A 374 15.68 -10.27 -15.29
CA ALA A 374 16.74 -9.78 -14.40
C ALA A 374 16.20 -9.40 -13.01
N GLU A 375 15.04 -8.80 -12.93
CA GLU A 375 14.38 -8.48 -11.65
C GLU A 375 13.78 -9.70 -10.93
N GLN A 376 13.58 -10.83 -11.63
CA GLN A 376 13.19 -12.11 -11.05
C GLN A 376 14.37 -12.89 -10.46
N GLU A 377 15.56 -12.72 -10.99
CA GLU A 377 16.77 -13.39 -10.51
C GLU A 377 17.22 -12.78 -9.17
N ASP A 378 16.47 -13.07 -8.14
CA ASP A 378 16.88 -12.91 -6.75
C ASP A 378 18.01 -13.88 -6.39
N ASP A 379 19.12 -13.99 -7.10
CA ASP A 379 20.23 -14.83 -6.66
C ASP A 379 20.95 -14.14 -5.48
N PRO A 380 20.87 -14.68 -4.25
CA PRO A 380 21.58 -14.11 -3.11
C PRO A 380 23.10 -14.15 -3.28
N ARG A 381 23.60 -14.90 -4.27
CA ARG A 381 25.00 -14.98 -4.66
C ARG A 381 25.34 -14.08 -5.83
N ALA A 382 24.33 -13.57 -6.55
CA ALA A 382 24.56 -12.52 -7.53
C ALA A 382 25.21 -11.34 -6.80
N PRO A 383 26.34 -10.82 -7.28
CA PRO A 383 26.95 -9.69 -6.63
C PRO A 383 25.92 -8.56 -6.56
N LEU A 384 25.96 -7.79 -5.46
CA LEU A 384 25.18 -6.57 -5.25
C LEU A 384 25.33 -5.52 -6.38
N ALA A 385 25.95 -5.91 -7.45
CA ALA A 385 26.30 -5.19 -8.67
C ALA A 385 25.28 -5.37 -9.81
N LEU A 386 24.11 -5.95 -9.57
CA LEU A 386 23.03 -5.81 -10.54
C LEU A 386 22.70 -4.33 -10.65
N GLU A 387 22.80 -3.79 -11.85
CA GLU A 387 22.51 -2.38 -12.13
C GLU A 387 21.10 -1.99 -11.70
N ARG A 388 20.16 -2.96 -11.66
CA ARG A 388 18.78 -2.83 -11.25
C ARG A 388 18.34 -4.06 -10.42
N PRO A 389 18.62 -4.08 -9.12
CA PRO A 389 18.25 -5.22 -8.27
C PRO A 389 16.74 -5.30 -8.09
N GLY A 390 16.22 -6.52 -7.97
CA GLY A 390 14.84 -6.80 -7.60
C GLY A 390 14.58 -6.69 -6.10
N SER A 391 13.42 -7.22 -5.68
CA SER A 391 13.04 -7.30 -4.25
C SER A 391 13.99 -8.23 -3.48
N PRO A 392 14.29 -7.94 -2.19
CA PRO A 392 15.30 -8.67 -1.42
C PRO A 392 14.80 -10.03 -0.88
N TYR A 393 13.74 -10.57 -1.43
CA TYR A 393 12.99 -11.70 -0.84
C TYR A 393 13.82 -12.93 -0.56
N ARG A 394 14.73 -13.33 -1.45
CA ARG A 394 15.60 -14.51 -1.24
C ARG A 394 16.58 -14.35 -0.08
N LEU A 395 16.91 -13.11 0.27
CA LEU A 395 17.82 -12.81 1.38
C LEU A 395 17.09 -12.86 2.73
N LEU A 396 15.77 -12.69 2.73
CA LEU A 396 14.99 -12.59 3.97
C LEU A 396 14.82 -13.97 4.61
N ARG A 397 15.14 -14.04 5.89
CA ARG A 397 15.01 -15.24 6.72
C ARG A 397 14.40 -14.86 8.07
N ALA A 398 13.30 -15.47 8.44
CA ALA A 398 12.68 -15.24 9.75
C ALA A 398 13.61 -15.61 10.91
N ARG A 399 13.57 -14.86 11.99
CA ARG A 399 14.36 -15.15 13.22
C ARG A 399 13.93 -16.46 13.90
N SER A 400 12.65 -16.77 13.85
CA SER A 400 12.05 -18.00 14.40
C SER A 400 11.46 -18.87 13.29
N ALA A 401 11.09 -20.09 13.63
CA ALA A 401 10.38 -20.95 12.69
C ALA A 401 8.96 -20.43 12.44
N THR A 402 8.56 -20.43 11.17
CA THR A 402 7.27 -19.93 10.68
C THR A 402 6.43 -21.04 10.02
N SER A 403 6.82 -22.30 10.20
CA SER A 403 6.11 -23.44 9.60
C SER A 403 4.66 -23.48 10.03
N LEU A 404 3.77 -23.71 9.07
CA LEU A 404 2.34 -23.89 9.34
C LEU A 404 2.07 -25.23 10.07
N PRO A 405 0.96 -25.34 10.82
CA PRO A 405 0.56 -26.58 11.49
C PRO A 405 0.42 -27.74 10.49
N ARG A 406 1.08 -28.88 10.77
CA ARG A 406 1.09 -30.04 9.83
C ARG A 406 -0.19 -30.84 9.82
N ASN A 407 -1.01 -30.72 10.85
CA ASN A 407 -2.24 -31.47 11.07
C ASN A 407 -3.48 -30.84 10.41
N LEU A 408 -3.34 -29.67 9.80
CA LEU A 408 -4.43 -29.01 9.11
C LEU A 408 -4.52 -29.45 7.64
N PRO A 409 -5.72 -29.51 7.06
CA PRO A 409 -5.92 -29.75 5.63
C PRO A 409 -5.14 -28.73 4.79
N ARG A 410 -4.55 -29.18 3.68
CA ARG A 410 -3.86 -28.30 2.75
C ARG A 410 -4.72 -28.04 1.53
N ARG A 411 -4.74 -26.79 1.10
CA ARG A 411 -5.43 -26.35 -0.10
C ARG A 411 -4.51 -25.53 -0.96
N ARG A 412 -4.34 -25.91 -2.22
CA ARG A 412 -3.60 -25.12 -3.20
C ARG A 412 -4.57 -24.36 -4.10
N ILE A 413 -4.29 -23.09 -4.30
CA ILE A 413 -5.07 -22.19 -5.15
C ILE A 413 -4.07 -21.54 -6.13
N ALA A 414 -4.37 -21.61 -7.42
CA ALA A 414 -3.65 -20.85 -8.45
C ALA A 414 -4.42 -19.57 -8.74
N LEU A 415 -3.74 -18.43 -8.64
CA LEU A 415 -4.30 -17.12 -8.90
C LEU A 415 -3.45 -16.42 -9.97
N ARG A 416 -4.04 -16.20 -11.12
CA ARG A 416 -3.42 -15.50 -12.24
C ARG A 416 -3.76 -14.02 -12.17
N LEU A 417 -2.75 -13.17 -12.13
CA LEU A 417 -2.86 -11.72 -12.22
C LEU A 417 -2.91 -11.37 -13.70
N THR A 418 -4.02 -10.84 -14.17
CA THR A 418 -4.28 -10.54 -15.56
C THR A 418 -4.76 -9.11 -15.73
N GLY A 419 -4.56 -8.51 -16.89
CA GLY A 419 -4.96 -7.13 -17.13
C GLY A 419 -5.05 -6.77 -18.60
N ASP A 420 -5.74 -5.66 -18.87
CA ASP A 420 -5.81 -5.00 -20.16
C ASP A 420 -5.33 -3.56 -19.98
N MET A 421 -4.09 -3.29 -20.42
CA MET A 421 -3.45 -1.97 -20.31
C MET A 421 -4.16 -0.91 -21.16
N ASN A 422 -4.80 -1.28 -22.28
CA ASN A 422 -5.52 -0.33 -23.14
C ASN A 422 -6.79 0.21 -22.48
N ARG A 423 -7.38 -0.57 -21.57
CA ARG A 423 -8.59 -0.21 -20.82
C ARG A 423 -8.32 0.06 -19.36
N TYR A 424 -7.10 -0.22 -18.93
CA TYR A 424 -6.68 -0.14 -17.54
C TYR A 424 -7.60 -0.93 -16.60
N ILE A 425 -7.84 -2.20 -16.96
CA ILE A 425 -8.69 -3.12 -16.21
C ILE A 425 -7.83 -4.28 -15.70
N TRP A 426 -7.83 -4.47 -14.39
CA TRP A 426 -7.10 -5.54 -13.72
C TRP A 426 -8.06 -6.63 -13.23
N SER A 427 -7.59 -7.87 -13.24
CA SER A 427 -8.43 -9.02 -12.89
C SER A 427 -7.62 -10.17 -12.31
N PHE A 428 -8.29 -11.02 -11.53
CA PHE A 428 -7.80 -12.31 -11.07
C PHE A 428 -8.46 -13.43 -11.89
N ASN A 429 -7.65 -14.31 -12.48
CA ASN A 429 -8.15 -15.40 -13.35
C ASN A 429 -9.09 -14.91 -14.48
N GLY A 430 -8.89 -13.69 -14.99
CA GLY A 430 -9.77 -13.06 -15.97
C GLY A 430 -11.10 -12.51 -15.41
N GLN A 431 -11.29 -12.55 -14.09
CA GLN A 431 -12.49 -12.06 -13.41
C GLN A 431 -12.20 -10.71 -12.73
N THR A 432 -13.00 -9.71 -13.04
CA THR A 432 -12.97 -8.41 -12.34
C THR A 432 -13.82 -8.45 -11.08
N ILE A 433 -13.73 -7.44 -10.24
CA ILE A 433 -14.54 -7.33 -9.01
C ILE A 433 -16.06 -7.34 -9.27
N ALA A 434 -16.50 -7.04 -10.49
CA ALA A 434 -17.90 -7.10 -10.87
C ALA A 434 -18.43 -8.53 -11.12
N GLY A 435 -17.54 -9.53 -11.20
CA GLY A 435 -17.88 -10.94 -11.32
C GLY A 435 -18.11 -11.61 -9.96
N ASP A 436 -17.59 -12.84 -9.80
CA ASP A 436 -17.48 -13.51 -8.48
C ASP A 436 -16.03 -13.37 -7.98
N PRO A 437 -15.71 -12.30 -7.24
CA PRO A 437 -14.35 -12.00 -6.84
C PRO A 437 -13.84 -12.85 -5.66
N TYR A 438 -14.68 -13.71 -5.09
CA TYR A 438 -14.38 -14.37 -3.84
C TYR A 438 -13.67 -15.72 -4.03
N LEU A 439 -12.52 -15.85 -3.35
CA LEU A 439 -11.88 -17.16 -3.12
C LEU A 439 -12.46 -17.77 -1.85
N LYS A 440 -13.29 -18.82 -2.00
CA LYS A 440 -13.90 -19.49 -0.85
C LYS A 440 -12.86 -20.36 -0.16
N ILE A 441 -12.48 -19.99 1.06
CA ILE A 441 -11.51 -20.68 1.92
C ILE A 441 -12.23 -21.11 3.19
N ARG A 442 -11.89 -22.27 3.73
CA ARG A 442 -12.44 -22.74 5.02
C ARG A 442 -11.50 -22.42 6.15
N ARG A 443 -12.05 -21.93 7.25
CA ARG A 443 -11.27 -21.75 8.48
C ARG A 443 -10.64 -23.07 8.90
N GLY A 444 -9.36 -23.05 9.28
CA GLY A 444 -8.59 -24.22 9.67
C GLY A 444 -7.92 -24.94 8.48
N GLU A 445 -7.88 -24.35 7.29
CA GLU A 445 -7.05 -24.83 6.19
C GLU A 445 -5.69 -24.15 6.17
N ASN A 446 -4.64 -24.89 5.78
CA ASN A 446 -3.37 -24.31 5.33
C ASN A 446 -3.50 -24.04 3.83
N VAL A 447 -3.48 -22.78 3.44
CA VAL A 447 -3.63 -22.35 2.06
C VAL A 447 -2.27 -22.11 1.43
N GLU A 448 -2.00 -22.75 0.30
CA GLU A 448 -0.91 -22.45 -0.62
C GLU A 448 -1.47 -21.64 -1.78
N LEU A 449 -1.09 -20.38 -1.89
CA LEU A 449 -1.55 -19.51 -2.98
C LEU A 449 -0.39 -19.29 -3.95
N GLU A 450 -0.52 -19.86 -5.14
CA GLU A 450 0.42 -19.63 -6.25
C GLU A 450 -0.04 -18.41 -7.05
N LEU A 451 0.69 -17.32 -6.94
CA LEU A 451 0.47 -16.09 -7.69
C LEU A 451 1.28 -16.14 -8.97
N SER A 452 0.66 -16.01 -10.13
CA SER A 452 1.35 -15.89 -11.42
C SER A 452 0.91 -14.62 -12.12
N ASN A 453 1.87 -13.81 -12.52
CA ASN A 453 1.63 -12.55 -13.21
C ASN A 453 1.75 -12.75 -14.72
N ASP A 454 0.63 -12.62 -15.42
CA ASP A 454 0.57 -12.71 -16.88
C ASP A 454 0.61 -11.32 -17.55
N SER A 455 1.02 -10.30 -16.82
CA SER A 455 1.16 -8.94 -17.31
C SER A 455 2.61 -8.47 -17.31
N MET A 456 2.88 -7.34 -17.95
CA MET A 456 4.19 -6.71 -18.01
C MET A 456 4.43 -5.68 -16.89
N MET A 457 3.52 -5.59 -15.91
CA MET A 457 3.61 -4.70 -14.76
C MET A 457 3.86 -5.47 -13.48
N HIS A 458 4.54 -4.85 -12.52
CA HIS A 458 4.62 -5.35 -11.16
C HIS A 458 3.25 -5.30 -10.46
N HIS A 459 2.94 -6.29 -9.65
CA HIS A 459 1.71 -6.31 -8.86
C HIS A 459 2.02 -6.56 -7.39
N PRO A 460 1.87 -5.55 -6.51
CA PRO A 460 1.94 -5.75 -5.08
C PRO A 460 0.63 -6.39 -4.60
N ILE A 461 0.72 -7.58 -4.05
CA ILE A 461 -0.43 -8.34 -3.53
C ILE A 461 -0.41 -8.31 -2.02
N HIS A 462 -1.47 -7.77 -1.43
CA HIS A 462 -1.69 -7.70 0.00
C HIS A 462 -2.80 -8.65 0.43
N LEU A 463 -2.60 -9.32 1.57
CA LEU A 463 -3.59 -10.18 2.20
C LEU A 463 -4.05 -9.55 3.52
N HIS A 464 -5.31 -9.14 3.57
CA HIS A 464 -5.92 -8.60 4.78
C HIS A 464 -6.09 -9.67 5.87
N GLY A 465 -5.99 -9.27 7.12
CA GLY A 465 -6.26 -10.12 8.27
C GLY A 465 -5.26 -11.24 8.56
N HIS A 466 -4.23 -11.40 7.71
CA HIS A 466 -3.26 -12.48 7.83
C HIS A 466 -1.84 -12.01 7.51
N PHE A 467 -0.86 -12.63 8.19
CA PHE A 467 0.48 -12.75 7.63
C PHE A 467 0.57 -14.05 6.83
N PHE A 468 1.27 -14.01 5.73
CA PHE A 468 1.63 -15.19 4.96
C PHE A 468 3.13 -15.45 5.03
N ARG A 469 3.51 -16.70 4.87
CA ARG A 469 4.89 -17.12 4.64
C ARG A 469 5.20 -16.95 3.17
N LEU A 470 6.25 -16.20 2.85
CA LEU A 470 6.76 -16.14 1.49
C LEU A 470 7.71 -17.33 1.27
N VAL A 471 7.35 -18.25 0.38
CA VAL A 471 8.18 -19.42 0.06
C VAL A 471 9.35 -18.99 -0.82
N ASN A 472 10.50 -18.77 -0.19
CA ASN A 472 11.70 -18.19 -0.79
C ASN A 472 12.96 -19.08 -0.69
N GLY A 473 12.77 -20.37 -0.45
CA GLY A 473 13.88 -21.33 -0.29
C GLY A 473 14.47 -21.43 1.13
N GLN A 474 13.98 -20.62 2.11
CA GLN A 474 14.46 -20.65 3.51
C GLN A 474 13.78 -21.72 4.39
N GLY A 475 12.94 -22.57 3.78
CA GLY A 475 12.28 -23.70 4.44
C GLY A 475 11.46 -23.27 5.66
N SER A 476 11.74 -23.86 6.84
CA SER A 476 11.02 -23.52 8.07
C SER A 476 11.18 -22.09 8.55
N ARG A 477 12.10 -21.33 7.97
CA ARG A 477 12.37 -19.92 8.30
C ARG A 477 12.02 -18.96 7.15
N SER A 478 11.11 -19.34 6.26
CA SER A 478 10.54 -18.43 5.28
C SER A 478 9.96 -17.19 5.98
N PRO A 479 10.22 -15.96 5.49
CA PRO A 479 9.76 -14.75 6.16
C PRO A 479 8.23 -14.65 6.17
N LEU A 480 7.69 -14.05 7.21
CA LEU A 480 6.29 -13.62 7.27
C LEU A 480 6.20 -12.23 6.66
N LYS A 481 5.22 -12.05 5.81
CA LYS A 481 4.90 -10.76 5.16
C LYS A 481 3.40 -10.59 5.06
N HIS A 482 2.95 -9.37 4.85
CA HIS A 482 1.56 -9.05 4.52
C HIS A 482 1.39 -8.57 3.08
N THR A 483 2.48 -8.16 2.42
CA THR A 483 2.51 -7.70 1.03
C THR A 483 3.64 -8.40 0.28
N VAL A 484 3.40 -8.81 -0.96
CA VAL A 484 4.42 -9.41 -1.83
C VAL A 484 4.31 -8.86 -3.25
N ASP A 485 5.42 -8.47 -3.82
CA ASP A 485 5.50 -8.13 -5.24
C ASP A 485 5.52 -9.40 -6.10
N VAL A 486 4.70 -9.41 -7.14
CA VAL A 486 4.75 -10.41 -8.20
C VAL A 486 5.28 -9.71 -9.47
N PRO A 487 6.55 -9.92 -9.82
CA PRO A 487 7.17 -9.21 -10.93
C PRO A 487 6.54 -9.58 -12.28
N PRO A 488 6.74 -8.78 -13.33
CA PRO A 488 6.23 -9.07 -14.67
C PRO A 488 6.58 -10.48 -15.11
N MET A 489 5.59 -11.23 -15.65
CA MET A 489 5.72 -12.62 -16.10
C MET A 489 6.26 -13.59 -15.04
N GLY A 490 6.32 -13.15 -13.79
CA GLY A 490 6.89 -13.89 -12.67
C GLY A 490 5.85 -14.65 -11.85
N LYS A 491 6.36 -15.37 -10.83
CA LYS A 491 5.54 -16.15 -9.91
C LYS A 491 5.99 -15.94 -8.47
N ARG A 492 5.04 -16.04 -7.55
CA ARG A 492 5.30 -16.13 -6.11
C ARG A 492 4.42 -17.23 -5.49
N LEU A 493 4.95 -17.91 -4.50
CA LEU A 493 4.21 -18.86 -3.69
C LEU A 493 4.17 -18.34 -2.27
N ILE A 494 2.96 -18.18 -1.75
CA ILE A 494 2.71 -17.78 -0.36
C ILE A 494 1.88 -18.85 0.35
N GLU A 495 2.07 -18.97 1.65
CA GLU A 495 1.36 -19.93 2.49
C GLU A 495 0.84 -19.25 3.74
N PHE A 496 -0.40 -19.55 4.13
CA PHE A 496 -0.97 -19.05 5.38
C PHE A 496 -1.98 -20.03 5.98
N GLU A 497 -2.17 -19.94 7.29
CA GLU A 497 -3.27 -20.61 7.97
C GLU A 497 -4.50 -19.71 7.89
N ALA A 498 -5.61 -20.23 7.37
CA ALA A 498 -6.89 -19.54 7.35
C ALA A 498 -7.51 -19.63 8.76
N ASN A 499 -7.12 -18.77 9.66
CA ASN A 499 -7.54 -18.76 11.07
C ASN A 499 -8.64 -17.75 11.37
N GLU A 500 -8.95 -16.87 10.45
CA GLU A 500 -10.00 -15.87 10.57
C GLU A 500 -11.30 -16.30 9.86
N SER A 501 -12.41 -15.70 10.26
CA SER A 501 -13.73 -15.87 9.66
C SER A 501 -14.22 -14.55 9.08
N ALA A 502 -15.19 -14.60 8.18
CA ALA A 502 -15.77 -13.50 7.43
C ALA A 502 -15.05 -13.19 6.09
N ASP A 503 -15.55 -12.20 5.38
CA ASP A 503 -14.98 -11.74 4.10
C ASP A 503 -13.83 -10.77 4.37
N TRP A 504 -12.74 -10.98 3.65
CA TRP A 504 -11.52 -10.17 3.76
C TRP A 504 -11.09 -9.65 2.40
#